data_0a10f3093730f9f3c39ac4de9f516f81
#
_entry.id   0a10f3093730f9f3c39ac4de9f516f81
#
_cell.length_a   1.000
_cell.length_b   1.000
_cell.length_c   1.000
_cell.angle_alpha   90.00
_cell.angle_beta   90.00
_cell.angle_gamma   90.00
#
_symmetry.space_group_name_H-M   'P 1'
#
loop_
_entity.id
_entity.type
_entity.pdbx_description
1 polymer ?
#
loop_
_entity_poly.entity_id
_entity_poly.type
_entity_poly.pdbx_seq_one_letter_code
_entity_poly.pdbx_strand_id
1 'polypeptide(L)'
;VTVEIDQLIADWKNKVNIAGQNLLELQELPTYQRLCGSFGFPPVQLTGITATRVTLALEAMNDLFQHFDLLVQTVDKAIKLRQQLPRFLSTQKISEIAQLLTGASIDLAGVQTPLAQRGLLTGAQTTNKITAAQLLQVMQNAFSVARDAVIAVDDAWTHLDVMLGEAEAQIFSMQNLAASLNQDCQSELIQAASAIASLRRSIEQDPLGTSAVFQQQVQPMLAVVKATLEQAIRQQNQIREKLATASNLLQQLKEIHTKAMATFAECPDKVLDHSILLPPLPEEQIEALRQWLMKLETKFAEGLVNPIIVGLDNWTIKAKEYIASEQQAYAVNNAPLQTRRELRGRLDALQAKALARQLIEDPILTELALQAKQLLYSRPTPLNKAAELISQYEKRLNGELGMGNG
;
A
#
# COMPACT_ATOMS: atom_id res chain seq x y z
N VAL A 1 56.99 -36.79 12.49
CA VAL A 1 56.06 -37.88 12.90
C VAL A 1 55.51 -37.65 14.30
N THR A 2 56.33 -37.37 15.34
CA THR A 2 55.88 -37.18 16.72
C THR A 2 55.06 -35.86 16.87
N VAL A 3 55.55 -34.79 16.29
CA VAL A 3 54.90 -33.46 16.28
C VAL A 3 53.58 -33.56 15.55
N GLU A 4 53.48 -34.29 14.47
CA GLU A 4 52.24 -34.47 13.69
C GLU A 4 51.14 -35.20 14.47
N ILE A 5 51.52 -36.21 15.29
CA ILE A 5 50.57 -36.93 16.14
C ILE A 5 50.08 -36.06 17.31
N ASP A 6 50.97 -35.30 17.94
CA ASP A 6 50.59 -34.41 19.00
C ASP A 6 49.66 -33.32 18.47
N GLN A 7 49.89 -32.84 17.27
CA GLN A 7 49.03 -31.89 16.60
C GLN A 7 47.66 -32.52 16.20
N LEU A 8 47.65 -33.74 15.71
CA LEU A 8 46.42 -34.49 15.40
C LEU A 8 45.55 -34.71 16.63
N ILE A 9 46.15 -35.09 17.77
CA ILE A 9 45.44 -35.25 19.04
C ILE A 9 44.88 -33.91 19.53
N ALA A 10 45.68 -32.82 19.42
CA ALA A 10 45.21 -31.47 19.81
C ALA A 10 44.02 -31.01 18.95
N ASP A 11 44.08 -31.25 17.63
CA ASP A 11 42.98 -30.92 16.72
C ASP A 11 41.71 -31.71 17.04
N TRP A 12 41.80 -33.01 17.31
CA TRP A 12 40.61 -33.79 17.71
C TRP A 12 40.07 -33.40 19.08
N LYS A 13 40.95 -33.11 20.06
CA LYS A 13 40.55 -32.60 21.35
C LYS A 13 39.75 -31.27 21.21
N ASN A 14 40.22 -30.36 20.35
CA ASN A 14 39.54 -29.11 20.08
C ASN A 14 38.17 -29.35 19.42
N LYS A 15 38.09 -30.25 18.42
CA LYS A 15 36.79 -30.60 17.79
C LYS A 15 35.80 -31.19 18.78
N VAL A 16 36.25 -32.09 19.68
CA VAL A 16 35.40 -32.66 20.72
C VAL A 16 34.91 -31.57 21.70
N ASN A 17 35.79 -30.64 22.10
CA ASN A 17 35.42 -29.56 22.99
C ASN A 17 34.35 -28.64 22.36
N ILE A 18 34.55 -28.25 21.09
CA ILE A 18 33.56 -27.40 20.37
C ILE A 18 32.24 -28.16 20.21
N ALA A 19 32.26 -29.42 19.84
CA ALA A 19 31.04 -30.22 19.74
C ALA A 19 30.30 -30.33 21.06
N GLY A 20 31.07 -30.58 22.17
CA GLY A 20 30.51 -30.64 23.50
C GLY A 20 29.85 -29.33 23.94
N GLN A 21 30.50 -28.19 23.68
CA GLN A 21 29.91 -26.88 23.97
C GLN A 21 28.58 -26.65 23.22
N ASN A 22 28.58 -26.90 21.90
CA ASN A 22 27.39 -26.74 21.08
C ASN A 22 26.21 -27.64 21.52
N LEU A 23 26.53 -28.88 21.93
CA LEU A 23 25.55 -29.81 22.47
C LEU A 23 24.99 -29.32 23.80
N LEU A 24 25.83 -28.80 24.69
CA LEU A 24 25.44 -28.26 25.98
C LEU A 24 24.54 -27.03 25.80
N GLU A 25 24.94 -26.09 24.93
CA GLU A 25 24.14 -24.90 24.61
C GLU A 25 22.75 -25.26 24.08
N LEU A 26 22.64 -26.28 23.20
CA LEU A 26 21.35 -26.76 22.73
C LEU A 26 20.51 -27.38 23.84
N GLN A 27 21.12 -28.14 24.76
CA GLN A 27 20.42 -28.71 25.90
C GLN A 27 19.96 -27.69 26.95
N GLU A 28 20.67 -26.59 27.09
CA GLU A 28 20.34 -25.50 28.01
C GLU A 28 19.18 -24.63 27.53
N LEU A 29 18.79 -24.73 26.25
CA LEU A 29 17.64 -24.00 25.74
C LEU A 29 16.37 -24.40 26.49
N PRO A 30 15.60 -23.43 27.03
CA PRO A 30 14.35 -23.70 27.75
C PRO A 30 13.35 -24.49 26.90
N THR A 31 13.31 -24.21 25.61
CA THR A 31 12.47 -24.93 24.64
C THR A 31 12.86 -26.39 24.53
N TYR A 32 14.16 -26.72 24.42
CA TYR A 32 14.61 -28.11 24.41
C TYR A 32 14.23 -28.84 25.71
N GLN A 33 14.45 -28.20 26.85
CA GLN A 33 14.09 -28.77 28.19
C GLN A 33 12.58 -29.03 28.29
N ARG A 34 11.76 -28.12 27.78
CA ARG A 34 10.29 -28.27 27.76
C ARG A 34 9.86 -29.42 26.84
N LEU A 35 10.52 -29.57 25.67
CA LEU A 35 10.22 -30.65 24.73
C LEU A 35 10.60 -32.02 25.25
N CYS A 36 11.72 -32.13 25.99
CA CYS A 36 12.20 -33.39 26.60
C CYS A 36 11.52 -33.75 27.90
N GLY A 37 10.78 -32.83 28.55
CA GLY A 37 10.24 -33.04 29.88
C GLY A 37 11.31 -33.10 30.97
N SER A 38 12.40 -32.35 30.83
CA SER A 38 13.52 -32.31 31.79
C SER A 38 13.44 -31.10 32.71
N PHE A 39 14.19 -31.13 33.82
CA PHE A 39 14.32 -30.02 34.78
C PHE A 39 13.01 -29.53 35.42
N GLY A 40 12.05 -30.45 35.66
CA GLY A 40 10.78 -30.11 36.36
C GLY A 40 9.66 -29.64 35.43
N PHE A 41 9.89 -29.56 34.13
CA PHE A 41 8.82 -29.36 33.15
C PHE A 41 8.18 -30.70 32.78
N PRO A 42 6.85 -30.88 32.86
CA PRO A 42 6.21 -32.04 32.26
C PRO A 42 6.36 -31.99 30.74
N PRO A 43 6.56 -33.14 30.06
CA PRO A 43 6.67 -33.17 28.61
C PRO A 43 5.37 -32.63 28.00
N VAL A 44 5.52 -31.71 27.03
CA VAL A 44 4.37 -31.18 26.29
C VAL A 44 3.81 -32.27 25.38
N GLN A 45 2.52 -32.51 25.44
CA GLN A 45 1.86 -33.40 24.47
C GLN A 45 1.77 -32.74 23.11
N LEU A 46 2.77 -32.95 22.28
CA LEU A 46 2.81 -32.40 20.95
C LEU A 46 1.90 -33.17 20.00
N THR A 47 1.31 -32.45 19.05
CA THR A 47 0.43 -32.99 18.00
C THR A 47 0.83 -32.45 16.62
N GLY A 48 0.22 -32.97 15.57
CA GLY A 48 0.33 -32.45 14.22
C GLY A 48 1.75 -32.39 13.65
N ILE A 49 2.06 -31.28 12.98
CA ILE A 49 3.33 -31.04 12.31
C ILE A 49 4.49 -30.94 13.32
N THR A 50 4.23 -30.30 14.45
CA THR A 50 5.24 -30.15 15.51
C THR A 50 5.64 -31.49 16.09
N ALA A 51 4.68 -32.37 16.40
CA ALA A 51 4.97 -33.69 16.93
C ALA A 51 5.89 -34.48 15.99
N THR A 52 5.55 -34.52 14.69
CA THR A 52 6.35 -35.26 13.69
C THR A 52 7.77 -34.72 13.61
N ARG A 53 7.95 -33.41 13.56
CA ARG A 53 9.27 -32.78 13.40
C ARG A 53 10.12 -32.91 14.68
N VAL A 54 9.49 -32.71 15.83
CA VAL A 54 10.19 -32.78 17.13
C VAL A 54 10.56 -34.23 17.48
N THR A 55 9.71 -35.22 17.22
CA THR A 55 10.03 -36.63 17.46
C THR A 55 11.29 -37.04 16.69
N LEU A 56 11.38 -36.72 15.39
CA LEU A 56 12.55 -36.98 14.59
C LEU A 56 13.80 -36.26 15.11
N ALA A 57 13.64 -35.02 15.58
CA ALA A 57 14.74 -34.22 16.16
C ALA A 57 15.24 -34.81 17.48
N LEU A 58 14.34 -35.26 18.35
CA LEU A 58 14.70 -35.89 19.62
C LEU A 58 15.35 -37.27 19.44
N GLU A 59 14.90 -38.07 18.47
CA GLU A 59 15.55 -39.32 18.07
C GLU A 59 16.97 -39.04 17.57
N ALA A 60 17.14 -38.08 16.63
CA ALA A 60 18.45 -37.68 16.11
C ALA A 60 19.35 -37.15 17.24
N MET A 61 18.81 -36.46 18.24
CA MET A 61 19.55 -35.96 19.40
C MET A 61 20.00 -37.07 20.32
N ASN A 62 19.19 -38.10 20.54
CA ASN A 62 19.57 -39.27 21.30
C ASN A 62 20.74 -40.05 20.64
N ASP A 63 20.65 -40.26 19.33
CA ASP A 63 21.74 -40.88 18.57
C ASP A 63 23.01 -40.03 18.60
N LEU A 64 22.83 -38.68 18.54
CA LEU A 64 23.96 -37.74 18.60
C LEU A 64 24.73 -37.82 19.91
N PHE A 65 24.04 -37.95 21.07
CA PHE A 65 24.69 -38.13 22.36
C PHE A 65 25.48 -39.46 22.43
N GLN A 66 24.89 -40.55 21.92
CA GLN A 66 25.59 -41.83 21.83
C GLN A 66 26.85 -41.75 20.94
N HIS A 67 26.73 -41.10 19.80
CA HIS A 67 27.86 -40.89 18.89
C HIS A 67 28.95 -39.99 19.51
N PHE A 68 28.54 -38.94 20.23
CA PHE A 68 29.45 -38.05 20.93
C PHE A 68 30.27 -38.81 21.99
N ASP A 69 29.62 -39.66 22.76
CA ASP A 69 30.26 -40.49 23.79
C ASP A 69 31.31 -41.44 23.14
N LEU A 70 30.97 -42.09 22.02
CA LEU A 70 31.89 -42.90 21.26
C LEU A 70 33.12 -42.13 20.74
N LEU A 71 32.89 -40.89 20.26
CA LEU A 71 33.94 -40.00 19.78
C LEU A 71 34.87 -39.59 20.93
N VAL A 72 34.30 -39.16 22.05
CA VAL A 72 35.05 -38.81 23.29
C VAL A 72 35.90 -39.99 23.75
N GLN A 73 35.33 -41.20 23.88
CA GLN A 73 36.07 -42.42 24.29
C GLN A 73 37.20 -42.72 23.33
N THR A 74 37.01 -42.54 22.01
CA THR A 74 38.06 -42.80 21.00
C THR A 74 39.20 -41.80 21.13
N VAL A 75 38.91 -40.52 21.32
CA VAL A 75 39.90 -39.45 21.49
C VAL A 75 40.65 -39.63 22.83
N ASP A 76 39.94 -39.92 23.92
CA ASP A 76 40.53 -40.17 25.23
C ASP A 76 41.46 -41.42 25.25
N LYS A 77 41.06 -42.46 24.53
CA LYS A 77 41.93 -43.64 24.32
C LYS A 77 43.23 -43.29 23.61
N ALA A 78 43.14 -42.46 22.59
CA ALA A 78 44.32 -41.96 21.85
C ALA A 78 45.21 -41.11 22.78
N ILE A 79 44.64 -40.25 23.59
CA ILE A 79 45.35 -39.41 24.58
C ILE A 79 46.04 -40.28 25.62
N LYS A 80 45.34 -41.26 26.20
CA LYS A 80 45.90 -42.19 27.18
C LYS A 80 47.04 -42.99 26.61
N LEU A 81 46.93 -43.55 25.40
CA LEU A 81 48.00 -44.24 24.73
C LEU A 81 49.22 -43.34 24.49
N ARG A 82 49.00 -42.07 24.13
CA ARG A 82 50.09 -41.11 23.98
C ARG A 82 50.81 -40.78 25.30
N GLN A 83 50.09 -40.65 26.43
CA GLN A 83 50.63 -40.36 27.75
C GLN A 83 51.47 -41.55 28.31
N GLN A 84 51.13 -42.78 27.97
CA GLN A 84 51.84 -43.98 28.38
C GLN A 84 53.15 -44.26 27.59
N LEU A 85 53.38 -43.49 26.52
CA LEU A 85 54.55 -43.64 25.70
C LEU A 85 55.76 -42.92 26.30
N PRO A 86 56.93 -43.62 26.51
CA PRO A 86 58.14 -42.92 26.87
C PRO A 86 58.67 -42.07 25.72
N ARG A 87 59.52 -41.07 26.00
CA ARG A 87 60.02 -40.09 25.04
C ARG A 87 60.69 -40.73 23.79
N PHE A 88 61.11 -42.00 23.82
CA PHE A 88 61.62 -42.80 22.70
C PHE A 88 60.48 -43.69 22.18
N LEU A 89 59.94 -43.33 21.05
CA LEU A 89 58.72 -43.88 20.46
C LEU A 89 59.00 -45.21 19.74
N SER A 90 58.18 -46.23 20.01
CA SER A 90 58.03 -47.33 19.09
C SER A 90 57.17 -46.98 17.91
N THR A 91 57.60 -47.10 16.68
CA THR A 91 56.88 -46.76 15.46
C THR A 91 55.51 -47.44 15.38
N GLN A 92 55.40 -48.64 15.97
CA GLN A 92 54.15 -49.41 16.04
C GLN A 92 53.01 -48.74 16.87
N LYS A 93 53.36 -48.17 18.03
CA LYS A 93 52.33 -47.46 18.86
C LYS A 93 51.92 -46.12 18.29
N ILE A 94 52.79 -45.46 17.55
CA ILE A 94 52.43 -44.21 16.80
C ILE A 94 51.44 -44.55 15.70
N SER A 95 51.64 -45.63 14.98
CA SER A 95 50.74 -46.13 13.95
C SER A 95 49.38 -46.51 14.55
N GLU A 96 49.35 -47.08 15.76
CA GLU A 96 48.13 -47.42 16.46
C GLU A 96 47.28 -46.15 16.82
N ILE A 97 47.92 -45.09 17.32
CA ILE A 97 47.23 -43.81 17.61
C ILE A 97 46.72 -43.19 16.32
N ALA A 98 47.53 -43.17 15.26
CA ALA A 98 47.09 -42.67 13.96
C ALA A 98 45.87 -43.44 13.44
N GLN A 99 45.92 -44.77 13.54
CA GLN A 99 44.81 -45.63 13.11
C GLN A 99 43.55 -45.46 13.92
N LEU A 100 43.66 -45.16 15.22
CA LEU A 100 42.49 -44.82 16.08
C LEU A 100 41.81 -43.56 15.63
N LEU A 101 42.52 -42.50 15.24
CA LEU A 101 42.00 -41.19 14.93
C LEU A 101 41.65 -40.99 13.44
N THR A 102 42.31 -41.71 12.54
CA THR A 102 42.13 -41.57 11.08
C THR A 102 41.56 -42.81 10.41
N GLY A 103 41.71 -43.99 11.03
CA GLY A 103 41.19 -45.25 10.51
C GLY A 103 39.74 -45.54 10.92
N ALA A 104 39.15 -46.57 10.38
CA ALA A 104 37.82 -47.06 10.73
C ALA A 104 37.90 -47.85 12.07
N SER A 105 37.98 -47.14 13.17
CA SER A 105 38.21 -47.68 14.52
C SER A 105 36.97 -47.66 15.43
N ILE A 106 35.90 -46.96 15.04
CA ILE A 106 34.70 -46.81 15.83
C ILE A 106 33.64 -47.80 15.35
N ASP A 107 33.21 -48.67 16.25
CA ASP A 107 32.10 -49.60 16.00
C ASP A 107 30.78 -48.91 16.29
N LEU A 108 29.97 -48.63 15.25
CA LEU A 108 28.58 -48.23 15.45
C LEU A 108 27.77 -49.47 15.83
N ALA A 109 26.78 -49.27 16.75
CA ALA A 109 25.85 -50.31 17.12
C ALA A 109 25.18 -50.91 15.87
N GLY A 110 25.30 -52.21 15.71
CA GLY A 110 24.93 -52.89 14.48
C GLY A 110 23.45 -52.73 14.15
N VAL A 111 23.16 -52.27 12.94
CA VAL A 111 21.81 -52.31 12.40
C VAL A 111 21.39 -53.77 12.26
N GLN A 112 20.28 -54.15 12.92
CA GLN A 112 19.70 -55.48 12.69
C GLN A 112 19.25 -55.61 11.24
N THR A 113 19.98 -56.39 10.46
CA THR A 113 19.57 -56.68 9.07
C THR A 113 18.36 -57.61 9.12
N PRO A 114 17.23 -57.25 8.48
CA PRO A 114 16.05 -58.11 8.44
C PRO A 114 16.38 -59.49 7.86
N LEU A 115 15.75 -60.56 8.36
CA LEU A 115 16.05 -61.93 7.91
C LEU A 115 15.92 -62.13 6.39
N ALA A 116 15.00 -61.35 5.76
CA ALA A 116 14.81 -61.35 4.30
C ALA A 116 16.03 -60.82 3.50
N GLN A 117 16.96 -60.11 4.12
CA GLN A 117 18.17 -59.54 3.49
C GLN A 117 19.46 -60.22 3.98
N ARG A 118 19.36 -61.28 4.81
CA ARG A 118 20.50 -62.01 5.31
C ARG A 118 20.86 -63.17 4.35
N GLY A 119 22.11 -63.23 3.95
CA GLY A 119 22.65 -64.42 3.34
C GLY A 119 22.97 -65.47 4.41
N LEU A 120 23.14 -66.75 4.00
CA LEU A 120 23.37 -67.90 4.91
C LEU A 120 24.55 -67.68 5.88
N LEU A 121 25.51 -66.90 5.51
CA LEU A 121 26.74 -66.59 6.32
C LEU A 121 26.79 -65.16 6.85
N THR A 122 25.73 -64.39 6.67
CA THR A 122 25.65 -63.02 7.15
C THR A 122 25.09 -62.98 8.56
N GLY A 123 25.84 -62.45 9.53
CA GLY A 123 25.41 -62.32 10.91
C GLY A 123 24.16 -61.45 11.08
N ALA A 124 23.46 -61.63 12.19
CA ALA A 124 22.25 -60.85 12.52
C ALA A 124 22.55 -59.35 12.70
N GLN A 125 23.80 -59.00 12.98
CA GLN A 125 24.28 -57.62 13.17
C GLN A 125 25.49 -57.40 12.26
N THR A 126 25.40 -56.41 11.41
CA THR A 126 26.55 -55.88 10.66
C THR A 126 27.13 -54.72 11.44
N THR A 127 28.30 -54.93 12.06
CA THR A 127 29.07 -53.83 12.68
C THR A 127 29.69 -53.00 11.55
N ASN A 128 29.20 -51.78 11.36
CA ASN A 128 29.84 -50.83 10.47
C ASN A 128 30.94 -50.08 11.22
N LYS A 129 32.19 -50.36 10.89
CA LYS A 129 33.33 -49.58 11.38
C LYS A 129 33.46 -48.29 10.58
N ILE A 130 33.45 -47.17 11.28
CA ILE A 130 33.60 -45.85 10.68
C ILE A 130 34.80 -45.11 11.26
N THR A 131 35.26 -44.09 10.53
CA THR A 131 36.33 -43.19 11.00
C THR A 131 35.73 -42.12 11.92
N ALA A 132 36.57 -41.56 12.81
CA ALA A 132 36.16 -40.41 13.63
C ALA A 132 35.65 -39.20 12.82
N ALA A 133 36.20 -38.99 11.61
CA ALA A 133 35.75 -37.93 10.70
C ALA A 133 34.37 -38.22 10.13
N GLN A 134 34.08 -39.47 9.74
CA GLN A 134 32.75 -39.87 9.28
C GLN A 134 31.70 -39.77 10.41
N LEU A 135 32.08 -40.21 11.63
CA LEU A 135 31.20 -40.05 12.79
C LEU A 135 30.88 -38.58 13.07
N LEU A 136 31.88 -37.71 13.04
CA LEU A 136 31.68 -36.26 13.23
C LEU A 136 30.73 -35.69 12.17
N GLN A 137 30.83 -36.13 10.90
CA GLN A 137 29.93 -35.71 9.83
C GLN A 137 28.46 -36.13 10.08
N VAL A 138 28.25 -37.38 10.56
CA VAL A 138 26.93 -37.88 10.96
C VAL A 138 26.37 -37.05 12.12
N MET A 139 27.22 -36.77 13.10
CA MET A 139 26.87 -35.91 14.25
C MET A 139 26.51 -34.50 13.80
N GLN A 140 27.22 -33.87 12.89
CA GLN A 140 26.92 -32.56 12.34
C GLN A 140 25.55 -32.52 11.68
N ASN A 141 25.19 -33.53 10.90
CA ASN A 141 23.89 -33.62 10.26
C ASN A 141 22.75 -33.78 11.28
N ALA A 142 22.95 -34.68 12.26
CA ALA A 142 21.95 -34.86 13.33
C ALA A 142 21.77 -33.59 14.20
N PHE A 143 22.87 -32.91 14.51
CA PHE A 143 22.85 -31.63 15.25
C PHE A 143 22.07 -30.55 14.51
N SER A 144 22.29 -30.39 13.20
CA SER A 144 21.58 -29.40 12.41
C SER A 144 20.06 -29.67 12.38
N VAL A 145 19.64 -30.95 12.23
CA VAL A 145 18.23 -31.33 12.25
C VAL A 145 17.59 -31.01 13.61
N ALA A 146 18.28 -31.38 14.70
CA ALA A 146 17.78 -31.13 16.07
C ALA A 146 17.69 -29.63 16.39
N ARG A 147 18.78 -28.90 16.12
CA ARG A 147 18.85 -27.45 16.33
C ARG A 147 17.75 -26.71 15.57
N ASP A 148 17.62 -27.00 14.28
CA ASP A 148 16.66 -26.30 13.41
C ASP A 148 15.18 -26.59 13.81
N ALA A 149 14.92 -27.80 14.35
CA ALA A 149 13.61 -28.12 14.87
C ALA A 149 13.33 -27.40 16.18
N VAL A 150 14.28 -27.36 17.12
CA VAL A 150 14.13 -26.69 18.43
C VAL A 150 13.98 -25.19 18.24
N ILE A 151 14.81 -24.56 17.42
CA ILE A 151 14.73 -23.13 17.12
C ILE A 151 13.39 -22.78 16.45
N ALA A 152 12.94 -23.58 15.48
CA ALA A 152 11.66 -23.33 14.83
C ALA A 152 10.47 -23.39 15.80
N VAL A 153 10.50 -24.29 16.77
CA VAL A 153 9.45 -24.37 17.81
C VAL A 153 9.54 -23.19 18.78
N ASP A 154 10.77 -22.80 19.17
CA ASP A 154 11.03 -21.65 20.04
C ASP A 154 10.50 -20.35 19.42
N ASP A 155 10.88 -20.11 18.17
CA ASP A 155 10.38 -18.97 17.39
C ASP A 155 8.85 -18.97 17.27
N ALA A 156 8.26 -20.13 16.98
CA ALA A 156 6.82 -20.24 16.87
C ALA A 156 6.11 -19.94 18.22
N TRP A 157 6.57 -20.51 19.35
CA TRP A 157 5.98 -20.21 20.66
C TRP A 157 6.14 -18.75 21.08
N THR A 158 7.27 -18.12 20.73
CA THR A 158 7.56 -16.73 21.11
C THR A 158 6.73 -15.75 20.31
N HIS A 159 6.55 -16.00 19.00
CA HIS A 159 5.94 -15.01 18.10
C HIS A 159 4.44 -15.22 17.85
N LEU A 160 3.93 -16.46 17.95
CA LEU A 160 2.53 -16.75 17.60
C LEU A 160 1.50 -16.01 18.45
N ASP A 161 1.72 -15.92 19.77
CA ASP A 161 0.76 -15.22 20.63
C ASP A 161 0.68 -13.74 20.31
N VAL A 162 1.82 -13.11 20.01
CA VAL A 162 1.88 -11.71 19.55
C VAL A 162 1.18 -11.56 18.21
N MET A 163 1.47 -12.43 17.24
CA MET A 163 0.85 -12.37 15.90
C MET A 163 -0.67 -12.55 15.96
N LEU A 164 -1.17 -13.46 16.79
CA LEU A 164 -2.61 -13.65 16.96
C LEU A 164 -3.26 -12.46 17.65
N GLY A 165 -2.60 -11.86 18.66
CA GLY A 165 -3.07 -10.64 19.31
C GLY A 165 -3.14 -9.45 18.35
N GLU A 166 -2.14 -9.27 17.49
CA GLU A 166 -2.16 -8.25 16.43
C GLU A 166 -3.29 -8.49 15.42
N ALA A 167 -3.53 -9.74 15.03
CA ALA A 167 -4.61 -10.08 14.11
C ALA A 167 -6.00 -9.82 14.75
N GLU A 168 -6.18 -10.10 16.05
CA GLU A 168 -7.40 -9.76 16.80
C GLU A 168 -7.63 -8.24 16.82
N ALA A 169 -6.58 -7.46 17.08
CA ALA A 169 -6.65 -6.00 17.05
C ALA A 169 -6.98 -5.46 15.65
N GLN A 170 -6.43 -6.08 14.59
CA GLN A 170 -6.78 -5.76 13.21
C GLN A 170 -8.25 -6.06 12.90
N ILE A 171 -8.78 -7.22 13.33
CA ILE A 171 -10.20 -7.55 13.16
C ILE A 171 -11.08 -6.49 13.81
N PHE A 172 -10.79 -6.12 15.06
CA PHE A 172 -11.54 -5.08 15.77
C PHE A 172 -11.51 -3.73 15.04
N SER A 173 -10.35 -3.34 14.55
CA SER A 173 -10.20 -2.12 13.74
C SER A 173 -11.02 -2.19 12.44
N MET A 174 -10.98 -3.32 11.74
CA MET A 174 -11.74 -3.55 10.51
C MET A 174 -13.25 -3.58 10.76
N GLN A 175 -13.72 -4.11 11.89
CA GLN A 175 -15.13 -4.09 12.29
C GLN A 175 -15.64 -2.65 12.47
N ASN A 176 -14.90 -1.82 13.19
CA ASN A 176 -15.24 -0.42 13.38
C ASN A 176 -15.25 0.35 12.04
N LEU A 177 -14.28 0.08 11.19
CA LEU A 177 -14.18 0.70 9.87
C LEU A 177 -15.33 0.25 8.96
N ALA A 178 -15.66 -1.04 8.92
CA ALA A 178 -16.77 -1.59 8.15
C ALA A 178 -18.10 -0.96 8.59
N ALA A 179 -18.33 -0.82 9.90
CA ALA A 179 -19.50 -0.15 10.45
C ALA A 179 -19.58 1.31 10.00
N SER A 180 -18.47 2.06 10.05
CA SER A 180 -18.43 3.46 9.61
C SER A 180 -18.65 3.66 8.11
N LEU A 181 -18.29 2.67 7.29
CA LEU A 181 -18.46 2.67 5.85
C LEU A 181 -19.78 2.02 5.39
N ASN A 182 -20.57 1.51 6.33
CA ASN A 182 -21.78 0.72 6.06
C ASN A 182 -21.53 -0.44 5.08
N GLN A 183 -20.39 -1.14 5.28
CA GLN A 183 -19.98 -2.31 4.50
C GLN A 183 -20.29 -3.60 5.27
N ASP A 184 -20.88 -4.57 4.59
CA ASP A 184 -21.18 -5.88 5.17
C ASP A 184 -19.97 -6.82 4.97
N CYS A 185 -19.03 -6.78 5.94
CA CYS A 185 -17.90 -7.70 6.03
C CYS A 185 -17.98 -8.52 7.33
N GLN A 186 -19.14 -8.57 7.97
CA GLN A 186 -19.28 -9.14 9.31
C GLN A 186 -19.08 -10.65 9.32
N SER A 187 -19.54 -11.37 8.29
CA SER A 187 -19.41 -12.82 8.19
C SER A 187 -17.94 -13.24 8.12
N GLU A 188 -17.14 -12.58 7.28
CA GLU A 188 -15.72 -12.89 7.08
C GLU A 188 -14.90 -12.56 8.32
N LEU A 189 -15.20 -11.44 8.99
CA LEU A 189 -14.54 -11.04 10.23
C LEU A 189 -14.86 -11.96 11.40
N ILE A 190 -16.10 -12.46 11.51
CA ILE A 190 -16.48 -13.47 12.51
C ILE A 190 -15.76 -14.78 12.23
N GLN A 191 -15.68 -15.24 10.97
CA GLN A 191 -14.93 -16.44 10.59
C GLN A 191 -13.46 -16.31 10.94
N ALA A 192 -12.81 -15.19 10.61
CA ALA A 192 -11.42 -14.92 10.96
C ALA A 192 -11.20 -14.92 12.48
N ALA A 193 -12.06 -14.26 13.25
CA ALA A 193 -11.99 -14.25 14.72
C ALA A 193 -12.14 -15.65 15.32
N SER A 194 -13.09 -16.44 14.79
CA SER A 194 -13.30 -17.82 15.20
C SER A 194 -12.07 -18.71 14.90
N ALA A 195 -11.46 -18.53 13.72
CA ALA A 195 -10.25 -19.23 13.34
C ALA A 195 -9.08 -18.87 14.28
N ILE A 196 -8.86 -17.58 14.58
CA ILE A 196 -7.83 -17.13 15.54
C ILE A 196 -8.07 -17.73 16.93
N ALA A 197 -9.30 -17.71 17.43
CA ALA A 197 -9.63 -18.30 18.73
C ALA A 197 -9.37 -19.82 18.78
N SER A 198 -9.55 -20.54 17.66
CA SER A 198 -9.19 -21.96 17.56
C SER A 198 -7.68 -22.18 17.53
N LEU A 199 -6.95 -21.35 16.77
CA LEU A 199 -5.49 -21.42 16.67
C LEU A 199 -4.83 -21.13 18.02
N ARG A 200 -5.32 -20.15 18.79
CA ARG A 200 -4.79 -19.83 20.12
C ARG A 200 -4.84 -21.03 21.08
N ARG A 201 -5.84 -21.89 20.98
CA ARG A 201 -5.96 -23.11 21.79
C ARG A 201 -4.96 -24.20 21.38
N SER A 202 -4.51 -24.21 20.15
CA SER A 202 -3.57 -25.21 19.63
C SER A 202 -2.10 -24.79 19.66
N ILE A 203 -1.79 -23.54 20.00
CA ILE A 203 -0.40 -23.03 20.05
C ILE A 203 0.53 -23.93 20.90
N GLU A 204 0.08 -24.37 22.06
CA GLU A 204 0.92 -25.16 22.97
C GLU A 204 1.26 -26.54 22.41
N GLN A 205 0.30 -27.17 21.71
CA GLN A 205 0.41 -28.54 21.22
C GLN A 205 1.00 -28.65 19.82
N ASP A 206 0.69 -27.70 18.93
CA ASP A 206 1.18 -27.70 17.55
C ASP A 206 1.54 -26.27 17.07
N PRO A 207 2.60 -25.65 17.63
CA PRO A 207 2.98 -24.30 17.23
C PRO A 207 3.33 -24.18 15.75
N LEU A 208 4.02 -25.18 15.17
CA LEU A 208 4.39 -25.14 13.74
C LEU A 208 3.17 -25.31 12.82
N GLY A 209 2.25 -26.19 13.17
CA GLY A 209 0.99 -26.33 12.46
C GLY A 209 0.10 -25.09 12.58
N THR A 210 0.03 -24.50 13.77
CA THR A 210 -0.69 -23.25 14.01
C THR A 210 -0.16 -22.11 13.18
N SER A 211 1.17 -21.94 13.09
CA SER A 211 1.82 -20.92 12.24
C SER A 211 1.47 -21.13 10.77
N ALA A 212 1.54 -22.35 10.27
CA ALA A 212 1.21 -22.67 8.89
C ALA A 212 -0.27 -22.36 8.55
N VAL A 213 -1.20 -22.74 9.42
CA VAL A 213 -2.65 -22.45 9.23
C VAL A 213 -2.91 -20.96 9.30
N PHE A 214 -2.28 -20.21 10.21
CA PHE A 214 -2.41 -18.77 10.28
C PHE A 214 -2.02 -18.10 8.96
N GLN A 215 -0.85 -18.45 8.42
CA GLN A 215 -0.35 -17.88 7.16
C GLN A 215 -1.18 -18.26 5.93
N GLN A 216 -1.66 -19.50 5.88
CA GLN A 216 -2.37 -20.02 4.70
C GLN A 216 -3.86 -19.71 4.69
N GLN A 217 -4.49 -19.55 5.85
CA GLN A 217 -5.94 -19.37 5.96
C GLN A 217 -6.31 -17.98 6.51
N VAL A 218 -5.79 -17.59 7.67
CA VAL A 218 -6.24 -16.38 8.35
C VAL A 218 -5.71 -15.12 7.65
N GLN A 219 -4.44 -15.06 7.33
CA GLN A 219 -3.86 -13.90 6.66
C GLN A 219 -4.53 -13.56 5.33
N PRO A 220 -4.80 -14.52 4.41
CA PRO A 220 -5.52 -14.22 3.18
C PRO A 220 -6.94 -13.72 3.42
N MET A 221 -7.66 -14.26 4.42
CA MET A 221 -9.00 -13.78 4.79
C MET A 221 -8.96 -12.31 5.22
N LEU A 222 -8.05 -11.95 6.10
CA LEU A 222 -7.87 -10.56 6.53
C LEU A 222 -7.44 -9.64 5.38
N ALA A 223 -6.60 -10.12 4.48
CA ALA A 223 -6.16 -9.36 3.30
C ALA A 223 -7.33 -9.04 2.36
N VAL A 224 -8.25 -9.98 2.13
CA VAL A 224 -9.45 -9.77 1.32
C VAL A 224 -10.36 -8.72 1.94
N VAL A 225 -10.65 -8.82 3.24
CA VAL A 225 -11.46 -7.82 3.95
C VAL A 225 -10.82 -6.45 3.91
N LYS A 226 -9.52 -6.37 4.16
CA LYS A 226 -8.75 -5.12 4.09
C LYS A 226 -8.85 -4.47 2.70
N ALA A 227 -8.68 -5.25 1.64
CA ALA A 227 -8.79 -4.75 0.26
C ALA A 227 -10.19 -4.21 -0.05
N THR A 228 -11.25 -4.89 0.42
CA THR A 228 -12.64 -4.45 0.28
C THR A 228 -12.88 -3.13 0.99
N LEU A 229 -12.41 -2.98 2.23
CA LEU A 229 -12.55 -1.73 3.00
C LEU A 229 -11.75 -0.57 2.38
N GLU A 230 -10.53 -0.83 1.91
CA GLU A 230 -9.73 0.17 1.19
C GLU A 230 -10.42 0.63 -0.11
N GLN A 231 -11.07 -0.28 -0.82
CA GLN A 231 -11.86 0.08 -2.00
C GLN A 231 -13.05 0.95 -1.62
N ALA A 232 -13.77 0.62 -0.55
CA ALA A 232 -14.90 1.41 -0.06
C ALA A 232 -14.45 2.83 0.36
N ILE A 233 -13.31 2.96 1.04
CA ILE A 233 -12.73 4.28 1.38
C ILE A 233 -12.42 5.09 0.12
N ARG A 234 -11.78 4.47 -0.88
CA ARG A 234 -11.48 5.17 -2.15
C ARG A 234 -12.75 5.67 -2.83
N GLN A 235 -13.80 4.84 -2.89
CA GLN A 235 -15.09 5.23 -3.47
C GLN A 235 -15.74 6.38 -2.69
N GLN A 236 -15.72 6.31 -1.36
CA GLN A 236 -16.29 7.37 -0.52
C GLN A 236 -15.55 8.71 -0.71
N ASN A 237 -14.22 8.68 -0.77
CA ASN A 237 -13.42 9.88 -1.03
C ASN A 237 -13.71 10.47 -2.42
N GLN A 238 -13.82 9.61 -3.43
CA GLN A 238 -14.16 10.05 -4.79
C GLN A 238 -15.54 10.74 -4.85
N ILE A 239 -16.52 10.23 -4.10
CA ILE A 239 -17.84 10.88 -4.01
C ILE A 239 -17.74 12.25 -3.33
N ARG A 240 -16.98 12.35 -2.23
CA ARG A 240 -16.77 13.64 -1.53
C ARG A 240 -16.12 14.68 -2.45
N GLU A 241 -15.12 14.30 -3.23
CA GLU A 241 -14.49 15.18 -4.21
C GLU A 241 -15.46 15.63 -5.31
N LYS A 242 -16.28 14.69 -5.82
CA LYS A 242 -17.34 15.03 -6.81
C LYS A 242 -18.40 15.97 -6.24
N LEU A 243 -18.82 15.78 -4.97
CA LEU A 243 -19.75 16.66 -4.28
C LEU A 243 -19.17 18.08 -4.11
N ALA A 244 -17.90 18.18 -3.69
CA ALA A 244 -17.22 19.47 -3.59
C ALA A 244 -17.14 20.18 -4.95
N THR A 245 -16.83 19.43 -6.01
CA THR A 245 -16.82 19.93 -7.39
C THR A 245 -18.22 20.41 -7.81
N ALA A 246 -19.26 19.63 -7.51
CA ALA A 246 -20.65 19.99 -7.80
C ALA A 246 -21.06 21.27 -7.08
N SER A 247 -20.72 21.42 -5.81
CA SER A 247 -21.01 22.65 -5.04
C SER A 247 -20.31 23.87 -5.65
N ASN A 248 -19.07 23.73 -6.11
CA ASN A 248 -18.35 24.80 -6.82
C ASN A 248 -19.01 25.17 -8.15
N LEU A 249 -19.45 24.17 -8.93
CA LEU A 249 -20.17 24.43 -10.19
C LEU A 249 -21.52 25.12 -9.95
N LEU A 250 -22.25 24.75 -8.90
CA LEU A 250 -23.48 25.42 -8.53
C LEU A 250 -23.24 26.88 -8.14
N GLN A 251 -22.17 27.18 -7.43
CA GLN A 251 -21.78 28.54 -7.11
C GLN A 251 -21.44 29.35 -8.36
N GLN A 252 -20.64 28.78 -9.27
CA GLN A 252 -20.33 29.41 -10.57
C GLN A 252 -21.58 29.68 -11.40
N LEU A 253 -22.54 28.74 -11.42
CA LEU A 253 -23.79 28.91 -12.13
C LEU A 253 -24.60 30.11 -11.56
N LYS A 254 -24.69 30.22 -10.21
CA LYS A 254 -25.38 31.36 -9.58
C LYS A 254 -24.72 32.69 -9.90
N GLU A 255 -23.39 32.75 -9.90
CA GLU A 255 -22.65 33.97 -10.21
C GLU A 255 -22.84 34.42 -11.66
N ILE A 256 -22.78 33.50 -12.62
CA ILE A 256 -23.00 33.83 -14.03
C ILE A 256 -24.45 34.14 -14.30
N HIS A 257 -25.40 33.44 -13.68
CA HIS A 257 -26.82 33.73 -13.78
C HIS A 257 -27.13 35.15 -13.30
N THR A 258 -26.62 35.56 -12.14
CA THR A 258 -26.78 36.92 -11.64
C THR A 258 -26.28 37.98 -12.63
N LYS A 259 -25.12 37.73 -13.27
CA LYS A 259 -24.58 38.61 -14.30
C LYS A 259 -25.41 38.61 -15.57
N ALA A 260 -25.91 37.46 -16.01
CA ALA A 260 -26.74 37.31 -17.18
C ALA A 260 -28.12 38.04 -16.98
N MET A 261 -28.74 37.87 -15.81
CA MET A 261 -29.96 38.57 -15.45
C MET A 261 -29.78 40.10 -15.41
N ALA A 262 -28.68 40.58 -14.81
CA ALA A 262 -28.38 42.01 -14.76
C ALA A 262 -28.20 42.62 -16.16
N THR A 263 -27.44 41.94 -17.04
CA THR A 263 -27.23 42.44 -18.41
C THR A 263 -28.47 42.33 -19.28
N PHE A 264 -29.29 41.30 -19.09
CA PHE A 264 -30.57 41.15 -19.77
C PHE A 264 -31.55 42.28 -19.41
N ALA A 265 -31.62 42.67 -18.13
CA ALA A 265 -32.44 43.77 -17.66
C ALA A 265 -31.88 45.15 -18.09
N GLU A 266 -30.55 45.32 -18.10
CA GLU A 266 -29.87 46.58 -18.42
C GLU A 266 -29.88 46.90 -19.91
N CYS A 267 -29.79 45.89 -20.78
CA CYS A 267 -29.64 46.09 -22.21
C CYS A 267 -30.81 46.84 -22.86
N PRO A 268 -32.10 46.51 -22.67
CA PRO A 268 -33.22 47.21 -23.24
C PRO A 268 -33.34 48.68 -22.77
N ASP A 269 -32.94 48.96 -21.52
CA ASP A 269 -32.96 50.36 -21.00
C ASP A 269 -31.89 51.23 -21.66
N LYS A 270 -30.74 50.65 -22.05
CA LYS A 270 -29.59 51.42 -22.51
C LYS A 270 -29.33 51.36 -24.04
N VAL A 271 -29.88 50.37 -24.73
CA VAL A 271 -29.66 50.14 -26.16
C VAL A 271 -30.95 49.94 -26.92
N LEU A 272 -31.11 50.61 -28.09
CA LEU A 272 -32.31 50.54 -28.87
C LEU A 272 -32.53 49.23 -29.61
N ASP A 273 -31.42 48.62 -30.10
CA ASP A 273 -31.43 47.38 -30.87
C ASP A 273 -31.35 46.18 -29.96
N HIS A 274 -32.48 45.66 -29.46
CA HIS A 274 -32.53 44.46 -28.62
C HIS A 274 -33.17 43.25 -29.32
N SER A 275 -33.20 43.21 -30.62
CA SER A 275 -33.74 42.11 -31.42
C SER A 275 -33.00 40.76 -31.26
N ILE A 276 -31.87 40.75 -30.55
CA ILE A 276 -30.96 39.58 -30.38
C ILE A 276 -30.74 39.22 -28.90
N LEU A 277 -31.61 39.74 -27.97
CA LEU A 277 -31.46 39.41 -26.54
C LEU A 277 -31.72 37.93 -26.30
N LEU A 278 -30.82 37.28 -25.59
CA LEU A 278 -30.96 35.89 -25.17
C LEU A 278 -31.44 35.85 -23.71
N PRO A 279 -32.64 35.30 -23.44
CA PRO A 279 -33.13 35.23 -22.06
C PRO A 279 -32.27 34.29 -21.23
N PRO A 280 -31.89 34.67 -20.00
CA PRO A 280 -31.26 33.76 -19.03
C PRO A 280 -32.21 32.62 -18.67
N LEU A 281 -31.64 31.59 -18.05
CA LEU A 281 -32.38 30.42 -17.57
C LEU A 281 -33.43 30.86 -16.52
N PRO A 282 -34.61 30.21 -16.49
CA PRO A 282 -35.56 30.40 -15.40
C PRO A 282 -35.01 30.00 -14.06
N GLU A 283 -35.26 30.78 -12.99
CA GLU A 283 -34.77 30.51 -11.63
C GLU A 283 -35.23 29.13 -11.13
N GLU A 284 -36.39 28.63 -11.58
CA GLU A 284 -36.91 27.31 -11.20
C GLU A 284 -35.98 26.18 -11.68
N GLN A 285 -35.28 26.35 -12.80
CA GLN A 285 -34.34 25.32 -13.29
C GLN A 285 -33.07 25.24 -12.43
N ILE A 286 -32.57 26.39 -11.98
CA ILE A 286 -31.41 26.48 -11.08
C ILE A 286 -31.76 25.91 -9.73
N GLU A 287 -32.94 26.24 -9.21
CA GLU A 287 -33.44 25.70 -7.95
C GLU A 287 -33.69 24.20 -8.01
N ALA A 288 -34.21 23.67 -9.11
CA ALA A 288 -34.37 22.23 -9.34
C ALA A 288 -33.00 21.52 -9.35
N LEU A 289 -31.98 22.11 -9.98
CA LEU A 289 -30.63 21.59 -9.98
C LEU A 289 -30.00 21.59 -8.56
N ARG A 290 -30.25 22.64 -7.77
CA ARG A 290 -29.83 22.74 -6.36
C ARG A 290 -30.48 21.63 -5.52
N GLN A 291 -31.80 21.47 -5.64
CA GLN A 291 -32.55 20.43 -4.92
C GLN A 291 -32.09 19.02 -5.30
N TRP A 292 -31.74 18.81 -6.57
CA TRP A 292 -31.15 17.52 -7.00
C TRP A 292 -29.83 17.25 -6.29
N LEU A 293 -28.91 18.21 -6.20
CA LEU A 293 -27.67 18.07 -5.47
C LEU A 293 -27.88 17.73 -3.99
N MET A 294 -28.80 18.47 -3.32
CA MET A 294 -29.17 18.20 -1.91
C MET A 294 -29.71 16.77 -1.71
N LYS A 295 -30.49 16.26 -2.65
CA LYS A 295 -30.97 14.86 -2.60
C LYS A 295 -29.83 13.86 -2.72
N LEU A 296 -28.84 14.14 -3.58
CA LEU A 296 -27.65 13.28 -3.72
C LEU A 296 -26.81 13.30 -2.44
N GLU A 297 -26.61 14.45 -1.81
CA GLU A 297 -25.92 14.58 -0.52
C GLU A 297 -26.63 13.78 0.59
N THR A 298 -27.97 13.92 0.69
CA THR A 298 -28.76 13.16 1.66
C THR A 298 -28.64 11.66 1.45
N LYS A 299 -28.76 11.19 0.22
CA LYS A 299 -28.63 9.77 -0.12
C LYS A 299 -27.22 9.24 0.12
N PHE A 300 -26.20 10.05 -0.08
CA PHE A 300 -24.83 9.70 0.30
C PHE A 300 -24.69 9.55 1.82
N ALA A 301 -25.27 10.45 2.61
CA ALA A 301 -25.30 10.34 4.06
C ALA A 301 -26.06 9.08 4.56
N GLU A 302 -27.06 8.59 3.79
CA GLU A 302 -27.75 7.32 4.03
C GLU A 302 -26.89 6.08 3.66
N GLY A 303 -25.65 6.26 3.13
CA GLY A 303 -24.73 5.18 2.81
C GLY A 303 -24.85 4.59 1.39
N LEU A 304 -25.64 5.20 0.50
CA LEU A 304 -25.72 4.78 -0.90
C LEU A 304 -24.47 5.26 -1.66
N VAL A 305 -23.80 4.38 -2.42
CA VAL A 305 -22.55 4.69 -3.14
C VAL A 305 -22.77 4.72 -4.66
N ASN A 306 -23.09 3.57 -5.25
CA ASN A 306 -23.15 3.44 -6.72
C ASN A 306 -24.17 4.37 -7.39
N PRO A 307 -25.41 4.52 -6.90
CA PRO A 307 -26.38 5.44 -7.50
C PRO A 307 -25.93 6.90 -7.43
N ILE A 308 -25.16 7.26 -6.40
CA ILE A 308 -24.67 8.61 -6.21
C ILE A 308 -23.58 8.98 -7.22
N ILE A 309 -22.68 8.08 -7.54
CA ILE A 309 -21.63 8.32 -8.54
C ILE A 309 -22.29 8.66 -9.90
N VAL A 310 -23.23 7.84 -10.34
CA VAL A 310 -23.97 8.06 -11.61
C VAL A 310 -24.80 9.34 -11.54
N GLY A 311 -25.45 9.58 -10.39
CA GLY A 311 -26.25 10.79 -10.18
C GLY A 311 -25.42 12.07 -10.25
N LEU A 312 -24.22 12.08 -9.66
CA LEU A 312 -23.30 13.22 -9.68
C LEU A 312 -22.69 13.45 -11.08
N ASP A 313 -22.41 12.39 -11.84
CA ASP A 313 -21.92 12.53 -13.21
C ASP A 313 -22.99 13.19 -14.09
N ASN A 314 -24.23 12.72 -14.04
CA ASN A 314 -25.36 13.31 -14.77
C ASN A 314 -25.64 14.76 -14.31
N TRP A 315 -25.58 15.01 -12.99
CA TRP A 315 -25.74 16.34 -12.44
C TRP A 315 -24.65 17.29 -12.95
N THR A 316 -23.40 16.84 -12.99
CA THR A 316 -22.25 17.64 -13.46
C THR A 316 -22.38 18.01 -14.92
N ILE A 317 -22.84 17.08 -15.78
CA ILE A 317 -23.13 17.35 -17.19
C ILE A 317 -24.16 18.45 -17.30
N LYS A 318 -25.28 18.33 -16.55
CA LYS A 318 -26.37 19.30 -16.60
C LYS A 318 -25.96 20.68 -16.07
N ALA A 319 -25.19 20.73 -15.00
CA ALA A 319 -24.64 21.98 -14.47
C ALA A 319 -23.74 22.71 -15.48
N LYS A 320 -22.86 21.97 -16.18
CA LYS A 320 -22.01 22.55 -17.21
C LYS A 320 -22.81 23.06 -18.42
N GLU A 321 -23.84 22.35 -18.85
CA GLU A 321 -24.77 22.81 -19.88
C GLU A 321 -25.42 24.14 -19.47
N TYR A 322 -25.91 24.26 -18.24
CA TYR A 322 -26.52 25.45 -17.71
C TYR A 322 -25.54 26.63 -17.60
N ILE A 323 -24.34 26.38 -17.11
CA ILE A 323 -23.27 27.41 -17.08
C ILE A 323 -22.94 27.91 -18.49
N ALA A 324 -22.83 27.01 -19.48
CA ALA A 324 -22.56 27.41 -20.87
C ALA A 324 -23.69 28.25 -21.45
N SER A 325 -24.94 27.89 -21.19
CA SER A 325 -26.12 28.65 -21.60
C SER A 325 -26.14 30.07 -20.99
N GLU A 326 -25.85 30.18 -19.69
CA GLU A 326 -25.79 31.47 -19.00
C GLU A 326 -24.61 32.32 -19.48
N GLN A 327 -23.46 31.73 -19.74
CA GLN A 327 -22.31 32.42 -20.33
C GLN A 327 -22.63 32.98 -21.72
N GLN A 328 -23.36 32.21 -22.52
CA GLN A 328 -23.83 32.68 -23.85
C GLN A 328 -24.83 33.81 -23.70
N ALA A 329 -25.82 33.69 -22.85
CA ALA A 329 -26.80 34.74 -22.56
C ALA A 329 -26.11 36.04 -22.10
N TYR A 330 -25.17 35.91 -21.15
CA TYR A 330 -24.37 37.04 -20.66
C TYR A 330 -23.56 37.70 -21.81
N ALA A 331 -22.86 36.91 -22.62
CA ALA A 331 -21.99 37.41 -23.71
C ALA A 331 -22.83 38.18 -24.74
N VAL A 332 -23.95 37.58 -25.19
CA VAL A 332 -24.83 38.18 -26.19
C VAL A 332 -25.42 39.48 -25.68
N ASN A 333 -25.98 39.48 -24.43
CA ASN A 333 -26.63 40.63 -23.85
C ASN A 333 -25.65 41.76 -23.45
N ASN A 334 -24.41 41.41 -23.09
CA ASN A 334 -23.39 42.38 -22.72
C ASN A 334 -22.71 43.05 -23.92
N ALA A 335 -22.65 42.38 -25.08
CA ALA A 335 -21.99 42.91 -26.28
C ALA A 335 -22.51 44.32 -26.70
N PRO A 336 -23.82 44.60 -26.78
CA PRO A 336 -24.32 45.96 -27.09
C PRO A 336 -23.92 46.99 -26.04
N LEU A 337 -23.89 46.59 -24.75
CA LEU A 337 -23.48 47.48 -23.66
C LEU A 337 -22.00 47.83 -23.74
N GLN A 338 -21.14 46.86 -24.13
CA GLN A 338 -19.73 47.08 -24.35
C GLN A 338 -19.51 47.98 -25.56
N THR A 339 -20.18 47.72 -26.69
CA THR A 339 -20.12 48.60 -27.89
C THR A 339 -20.48 50.05 -27.53
N ARG A 340 -21.52 50.27 -26.71
CA ARG A 340 -21.85 51.60 -26.24
C ARG A 340 -20.73 52.27 -25.43
N ARG A 341 -20.05 51.53 -24.57
CA ARG A 341 -18.89 52.03 -23.79
C ARG A 341 -17.70 52.34 -24.70
N GLU A 342 -17.41 51.45 -25.63
CA GLU A 342 -16.30 51.61 -26.61
C GLU A 342 -16.55 52.83 -27.49
N LEU A 343 -17.74 53.02 -28.03
CA LEU A 343 -18.08 54.20 -28.84
C LEU A 343 -17.94 55.51 -28.04
N ARG A 344 -18.27 55.54 -26.77
CA ARG A 344 -18.02 56.71 -25.89
C ARG A 344 -16.53 57.00 -25.74
N GLY A 345 -15.73 55.93 -25.37
CA GLY A 345 -14.29 56.09 -25.24
C GLY A 345 -13.60 56.47 -26.56
N ARG A 346 -14.12 55.96 -27.71
CA ARG A 346 -13.63 56.32 -29.02
C ARG A 346 -13.91 57.77 -29.37
N LEU A 347 -15.11 58.29 -29.07
CA LEU A 347 -15.44 59.69 -29.28
C LEU A 347 -14.56 60.60 -28.43
N ASP A 348 -14.36 60.27 -27.13
CA ASP A 348 -13.48 61.04 -26.23
C ASP A 348 -12.04 61.08 -26.73
N ALA A 349 -11.51 59.95 -27.21
CA ALA A 349 -10.17 59.87 -27.79
C ALA A 349 -10.00 60.65 -29.08
N LEU A 350 -11.04 60.63 -29.96
CA LEU A 350 -11.04 61.39 -31.19
C LEU A 350 -11.15 62.90 -30.96
N GLN A 351 -11.91 63.32 -29.94
CA GLN A 351 -11.97 64.74 -29.51
C GLN A 351 -10.60 65.22 -28.96
N ALA A 352 -9.92 64.40 -28.17
CA ALA A 352 -8.58 64.71 -27.68
C ALA A 352 -7.57 64.83 -28.85
N LYS A 353 -7.68 63.96 -29.88
CA LYS A 353 -6.87 64.04 -31.10
C LYS A 353 -7.16 65.30 -31.94
N ALA A 354 -8.43 65.75 -32.05
CA ALA A 354 -8.82 66.97 -32.70
C ALA A 354 -8.22 68.20 -32.01
N LEU A 355 -8.24 68.20 -30.67
CA LEU A 355 -7.62 69.25 -29.87
C LEU A 355 -6.10 69.33 -30.14
N ALA A 356 -5.42 68.19 -30.11
CA ALA A 356 -3.97 68.11 -30.37
C ALA A 356 -3.58 68.59 -31.78
N ARG A 357 -4.48 68.51 -32.78
CA ARG A 357 -4.34 68.96 -34.15
C ARG A 357 -4.83 70.40 -34.38
N GLN A 358 -5.29 71.09 -33.34
CA GLN A 358 -5.86 72.44 -33.41
C GLN A 358 -7.09 72.54 -34.36
N LEU A 359 -7.82 71.45 -34.50
CA LEU A 359 -9.07 71.34 -35.30
C LEU A 359 -10.33 71.44 -34.47
N ILE A 360 -10.23 71.96 -33.25
CA ILE A 360 -11.36 72.01 -32.33
C ILE A 360 -12.46 73.01 -32.74
N GLU A 361 -12.07 74.00 -33.54
CA GLU A 361 -12.95 75.05 -34.02
C GLU A 361 -13.62 74.70 -35.38
N ASP A 362 -13.34 73.54 -35.96
CA ASP A 362 -14.01 73.07 -37.16
C ASP A 362 -15.53 72.89 -36.87
N PRO A 363 -16.41 73.64 -37.51
CA PRO A 363 -17.82 73.60 -37.21
C PRO A 363 -18.47 72.24 -37.49
N ILE A 364 -17.94 71.50 -38.52
CA ILE A 364 -18.46 70.18 -38.88
C ILE A 364 -18.04 69.14 -37.84
N LEU A 365 -16.78 69.18 -37.38
CA LEU A 365 -16.32 68.29 -36.28
C LEU A 365 -17.09 68.57 -34.98
N THR A 366 -17.32 69.84 -34.66
CA THR A 366 -18.07 70.22 -33.48
C THR A 366 -19.52 69.70 -33.55
N GLU A 367 -20.19 69.87 -34.67
CA GLU A 367 -21.57 69.37 -34.86
C GLU A 367 -21.64 67.84 -34.79
N LEU A 368 -20.75 67.12 -35.49
CA LEU A 368 -20.67 65.63 -35.44
C LEU A 368 -20.40 65.14 -34.00
N ALA A 369 -19.54 65.80 -33.24
CA ALA A 369 -19.25 65.44 -31.87
C ALA A 369 -20.50 65.66 -30.97
N LEU A 370 -21.19 66.78 -31.14
CA LEU A 370 -22.39 67.09 -30.36
C LEU A 370 -23.50 66.07 -30.64
N GLN A 371 -23.76 65.77 -31.91
CA GLN A 371 -24.76 64.77 -32.31
C GLN A 371 -24.41 63.37 -31.80
N ALA A 372 -23.15 62.95 -31.98
CA ALA A 372 -22.68 61.64 -31.45
C ALA A 372 -22.82 61.55 -29.95
N LYS A 373 -22.46 62.62 -29.21
CA LYS A 373 -22.60 62.70 -27.76
C LYS A 373 -24.07 62.65 -27.34
N GLN A 374 -24.96 63.39 -27.99
CA GLN A 374 -26.39 63.34 -27.70
C GLN A 374 -26.94 61.91 -27.85
N LEU A 375 -26.60 61.21 -28.96
CA LEU A 375 -27.05 59.83 -29.16
C LEU A 375 -26.46 58.86 -28.12
N LEU A 376 -25.18 58.94 -27.86
CA LEU A 376 -24.50 58.02 -26.91
C LEU A 376 -24.97 58.17 -25.46
N TYR A 377 -25.47 59.38 -25.06
CA TYR A 377 -25.97 59.63 -23.75
C TYR A 377 -27.50 59.54 -23.65
N SER A 378 -28.20 59.41 -24.82
CA SER A 378 -29.64 59.08 -24.78
C SER A 378 -29.87 57.64 -24.28
N ARG A 379 -31.09 57.43 -23.78
CA ARG A 379 -31.57 56.09 -23.36
C ARG A 379 -32.93 55.86 -24.02
N PRO A 380 -33.08 54.81 -24.78
CA PRO A 380 -32.07 53.87 -25.28
C PRO A 380 -31.18 54.50 -26.35
N THR A 381 -29.90 54.07 -26.47
CA THR A 381 -28.93 54.54 -27.47
C THR A 381 -29.09 53.80 -28.78
N PRO A 382 -29.25 54.51 -29.93
CA PRO A 382 -29.20 53.89 -31.28
C PRO A 382 -27.77 53.69 -31.70
N LEU A 383 -27.20 52.50 -31.43
CA LEU A 383 -25.77 52.18 -31.59
C LEU A 383 -25.29 52.37 -33.03
N ASN A 384 -26.08 51.90 -34.01
CA ASN A 384 -25.72 52.01 -35.42
C ASN A 384 -25.54 53.48 -35.87
N LYS A 385 -26.48 54.35 -35.50
CA LYS A 385 -26.39 55.77 -35.80
C LYS A 385 -25.22 56.46 -35.09
N ALA A 386 -25.00 56.11 -33.82
CA ALA A 386 -23.86 56.63 -33.07
C ALA A 386 -22.52 56.21 -33.69
N ALA A 387 -22.39 54.93 -34.11
CA ALA A 387 -21.19 54.41 -34.78
C ALA A 387 -20.95 55.10 -36.10
N GLU A 388 -21.98 55.37 -36.92
CA GLU A 388 -21.88 56.10 -38.16
C GLU A 388 -21.35 57.54 -37.97
N LEU A 389 -21.90 58.27 -36.97
CA LEU A 389 -21.41 59.61 -36.68
C LEU A 389 -19.96 59.66 -36.23
N ILE A 390 -19.56 58.70 -35.41
CA ILE A 390 -18.16 58.56 -34.96
C ILE A 390 -17.25 58.23 -36.14
N SER A 391 -17.69 57.35 -37.06
CA SER A 391 -16.93 57.04 -38.27
C SER A 391 -16.78 58.27 -39.17
N GLN A 392 -17.85 59.06 -39.32
CA GLN A 392 -17.81 60.33 -40.10
C GLN A 392 -16.87 61.32 -39.44
N TYR A 393 -16.91 61.48 -38.13
CA TYR A 393 -16.01 62.34 -37.37
C TYR A 393 -14.52 61.90 -37.58
N GLU A 394 -14.23 60.60 -37.49
CA GLU A 394 -12.89 60.07 -37.69
C GLU A 394 -12.37 60.30 -39.11
N LYS A 395 -13.20 60.05 -40.14
CA LYS A 395 -12.83 60.30 -41.56
C LYS A 395 -12.56 61.78 -41.81
N ARG A 396 -13.36 62.66 -41.23
CA ARG A 396 -13.14 64.11 -41.36
C ARG A 396 -11.87 64.55 -40.62
N LEU A 397 -11.64 64.03 -39.44
CA LEU A 397 -10.43 64.31 -38.64
C LEU A 397 -9.13 63.84 -39.34
N ASN A 398 -9.19 62.73 -40.09
CA ASN A 398 -8.04 62.21 -40.83
C ASN A 398 -7.84 62.81 -42.23
N GLY A 399 -8.74 63.71 -42.67
CA GLY A 399 -8.69 64.33 -43.97
C GLY A 399 -9.16 63.49 -45.14
N GLU A 400 -9.86 62.33 -44.84
CA GLU A 400 -10.38 61.44 -45.90
C GLU A 400 -11.71 61.88 -46.48
N LEU A 401 -12.43 62.80 -45.83
CA LEU A 401 -13.58 63.51 -46.44
C LEU A 401 -13.06 64.69 -47.22
N GLY A 402 -12.82 64.41 -48.46
CA GLY A 402 -12.24 65.33 -49.40
C GLY A 402 -12.79 66.75 -49.41
N MET A 403 -11.92 67.67 -49.74
CA MET A 403 -12.27 68.89 -50.48
C MET A 403 -13.07 68.46 -51.72
N GLY A 404 -14.37 68.29 -51.54
CA GLY A 404 -15.37 68.15 -52.60
C GLY A 404 -15.97 69.50 -52.85
N ASN A 405 -15.45 70.20 -53.82
CA ASN A 405 -16.00 71.31 -54.62
C ASN A 405 -16.24 72.66 -53.91
N GLY A 406 -15.29 73.52 -54.18
CA GLY A 406 -15.61 74.92 -54.39
C GLY A 406 -16.32 75.15 -55.69
#